data_53b45aabc484cce4af09e501abdb98ed
#
_entry.id   53b45aabc484cce4af09e501abdb98ed
#
_cell.length_a   1.000
_cell.length_b   1.000
_cell.length_c   1.000
_cell.angle_alpha   90.00
_cell.angle_beta   90.00
_cell.angle_gamma   90.00
#
_symmetry.space_group_name_H-M   'P 1'
#
loop_
_entity.id
_entity.type
_entity.pdbx_description
1 polymer ?
#
loop_
_entity_poly.entity_id
_entity_poly.type
_entity_poly.pdbx_seq_one_letter_code
_entity_poly.pdbx_strand_id
1 'polypeptide(L)'
;MTEEFVNKEDALKNYNAKEFRTPDGYTSDMILTTVKELNGKPTLHILLIKRSLTNAEGKPNMEGGKWAVPGGFVDENESADQAAERELEEETSLTNIPLIPFGVFDKPGRDPRGWIISRAFYAIVPPEALEKRAAGDDAVDIGLFPMTEALELPLAFDHLDMLKKAFSAITEEFLLTTAIRDFLPETFSAELLYQTLDGCTKPGILPDEVEFMENIEYLPYLEKVGELY
;
A
#
# COMPACT_ATOMS: atom_id res chain seq x y z
N MET A 1 -43.74 24.05 -11.71
CA MET A 1 -43.92 22.95 -10.75
C MET A 1 -42.79 23.11 -9.74
N THR A 2 -43.10 23.54 -8.51
CA THR A 2 -42.14 23.56 -7.41
C THR A 2 -41.94 22.12 -6.99
N GLU A 3 -40.74 21.59 -7.19
CA GLU A 3 -40.36 20.28 -6.62
C GLU A 3 -40.43 20.39 -5.10
N GLU A 4 -41.40 19.73 -4.47
CA GLU A 4 -41.47 19.59 -3.04
C GLU A 4 -40.41 18.56 -2.61
N PHE A 5 -39.31 19.05 -2.04
CA PHE A 5 -38.30 18.18 -1.40
C PHE A 5 -38.86 17.65 -0.08
N VAL A 6 -38.73 16.34 0.16
CA VAL A 6 -39.10 15.72 1.41
C VAL A 6 -38.23 16.27 2.54
N ASN A 7 -38.85 16.70 3.64
CA ASN A 7 -38.11 17.16 4.82
C ASN A 7 -37.28 16.00 5.40
N LYS A 8 -35.98 16.25 5.64
CA LYS A 8 -35.04 15.25 6.21
C LYS A 8 -35.54 14.64 7.51
N GLU A 9 -36.14 15.43 8.41
CA GLU A 9 -36.66 14.95 9.68
C GLU A 9 -37.82 13.96 9.51
N ASP A 10 -38.72 14.23 8.55
CA ASP A 10 -39.84 13.33 8.26
C ASP A 10 -39.41 12.05 7.57
N ALA A 11 -38.40 12.14 6.69
CA ALA A 11 -37.79 10.96 6.08
C ALA A 11 -37.10 10.06 7.13
N LEU A 12 -36.36 10.65 8.08
CA LEU A 12 -35.68 9.92 9.15
C LEU A 12 -36.62 9.22 10.12
N LYS A 13 -37.82 9.79 10.39
CA LYS A 13 -38.84 9.14 11.26
C LYS A 13 -39.28 7.77 10.71
N ASN A 14 -39.27 7.59 9.41
CA ASN A 14 -39.71 6.37 8.73
C ASN A 14 -38.52 5.50 8.25
N TYR A 15 -37.29 5.97 8.45
CA TYR A 15 -36.09 5.22 8.03
C TYR A 15 -35.75 4.16 9.07
N ASN A 16 -35.69 2.91 8.62
CA ASN A 16 -35.30 1.78 9.43
C ASN A 16 -33.98 1.18 8.89
N ALA A 17 -32.85 1.54 9.48
CA ALA A 17 -31.56 1.03 9.08
C ALA A 17 -31.44 -0.51 9.18
N LYS A 18 -32.27 -1.14 10.03
CA LYS A 18 -32.27 -2.60 10.22
C LYS A 18 -32.89 -3.39 9.05
N GLU A 19 -33.56 -2.71 8.11
CA GLU A 19 -34.06 -3.32 6.87
C GLU A 19 -32.93 -3.61 5.87
N PHE A 20 -31.76 -2.99 6.05
CA PHE A 20 -30.60 -3.16 5.18
C PHE A 20 -29.51 -3.90 5.94
N ARG A 21 -28.95 -4.95 5.34
CA ARG A 21 -27.75 -5.54 5.87
C ARG A 21 -26.56 -4.64 5.51
N THR A 22 -25.83 -4.20 6.53
CA THR A 22 -24.57 -3.48 6.39
C THR A 22 -23.39 -4.47 6.44
N PRO A 23 -22.20 -4.11 5.95
CA PRO A 23 -20.99 -4.86 6.22
C PRO A 23 -20.79 -5.13 7.71
N ASP A 24 -20.22 -6.29 8.04
CA ASP A 24 -19.87 -6.68 9.41
C ASP A 24 -18.66 -5.86 9.92
N GLY A 25 -17.88 -5.26 8.99
CA GLY A 25 -16.78 -4.36 9.29
C GLY A 25 -16.25 -3.61 8.08
N TYR A 26 -15.55 -2.52 8.36
CA TYR A 26 -14.83 -1.72 7.40
C TYR A 26 -13.39 -1.55 7.90
N THR A 27 -12.40 -1.84 7.05
CA THR A 27 -10.97 -1.73 7.40
C THR A 27 -10.24 -0.77 6.49
N SER A 28 -9.12 -0.27 6.97
CA SER A 28 -8.11 0.46 6.19
C SER A 28 -6.81 -0.31 6.23
N ASP A 29 -6.28 -0.67 5.07
CA ASP A 29 -5.04 -1.44 4.93
C ASP A 29 -4.00 -0.65 4.11
N MET A 30 -2.71 -0.68 4.50
CA MET A 30 -1.67 0.16 3.93
C MET A 30 -0.51 -0.65 3.37
N ILE A 31 -0.11 -0.33 2.14
CA ILE A 31 1.08 -0.89 1.48
C ILE A 31 2.18 0.18 1.50
N LEU A 32 3.14 0.03 2.42
CA LEU A 32 4.26 0.95 2.57
C LEU A 32 5.48 0.40 1.85
N THR A 33 5.99 1.16 0.90
CA THR A 33 7.13 0.75 0.07
C THR A 33 8.25 1.77 0.09
N THR A 34 9.45 1.26 -0.17
CA THR A 34 10.66 2.07 -0.35
C THR A 34 11.59 1.39 -1.33
N VAL A 35 12.57 2.13 -1.85
CA VAL A 35 13.64 1.57 -2.67
C VAL A 35 14.89 1.40 -1.81
N LYS A 36 15.43 0.19 -1.76
CA LYS A 36 16.69 -0.14 -1.08
C LYS A 36 17.56 -0.99 -1.97
N GLU A 37 18.86 -0.91 -1.74
CA GLU A 37 19.80 -1.77 -2.43
C GLU A 37 19.69 -3.22 -1.95
N LEU A 38 19.59 -4.14 -2.90
CA LEU A 38 19.68 -5.58 -2.69
C LEU A 38 20.73 -6.14 -3.66
N ASN A 39 21.84 -6.68 -3.13
CA ASN A 39 22.94 -7.24 -3.93
C ASN A 39 23.49 -6.27 -4.98
N GLY A 40 23.61 -4.99 -4.65
CA GLY A 40 24.14 -3.95 -5.54
C GLY A 40 23.12 -3.42 -6.55
N LYS A 41 21.82 -3.73 -6.41
CA LYS A 41 20.75 -3.23 -7.28
C LYS A 41 19.65 -2.53 -6.50
N PRO A 42 19.20 -1.34 -6.91
CA PRO A 42 18.00 -0.73 -6.35
C PRO A 42 16.81 -1.68 -6.49
N THR A 43 16.06 -1.90 -5.44
CA THR A 43 14.97 -2.89 -5.41
C THR A 43 13.82 -2.35 -4.57
N LEU A 44 12.59 -2.51 -5.06
CA LEU A 44 11.39 -2.14 -4.30
C LEU A 44 11.19 -3.09 -3.13
N HIS A 45 11.10 -2.52 -1.93
CA HIS A 45 10.81 -3.24 -0.69
C HIS A 45 9.45 -2.81 -0.14
N ILE A 46 8.80 -3.75 0.52
CA ILE A 46 7.54 -3.53 1.23
C ILE A 46 7.69 -3.80 2.72
N LEU A 47 7.05 -2.99 3.53
CA LEU A 47 6.92 -3.20 4.96
C LEU A 47 5.74 -4.12 5.23
N LEU A 48 6.00 -5.19 5.98
CA LEU A 48 4.97 -6.10 6.48
C LEU A 48 5.09 -6.26 8.00
N ILE A 49 3.97 -6.48 8.65
CA ILE A 49 3.88 -6.87 10.05
C ILE A 49 3.62 -8.37 10.17
N LYS A 50 4.09 -9.01 11.23
CA LYS A 50 3.77 -10.40 11.52
C LYS A 50 2.70 -10.46 12.60
N ARG A 51 1.56 -11.06 12.25
CA ARG A 51 0.42 -11.18 13.16
C ARG A 51 0.75 -12.08 14.35
N SER A 52 0.36 -11.64 15.56
CA SER A 52 0.46 -12.46 16.77
C SER A 52 -0.33 -13.76 16.63
N LEU A 53 0.15 -14.83 17.25
CA LEU A 53 -0.58 -16.11 17.31
C LEU A 53 -1.82 -16.03 18.19
N THR A 54 -1.83 -15.11 19.16
CA THR A 54 -2.94 -14.87 20.07
C THR A 54 -3.34 -13.41 20.04
N ASN A 55 -4.63 -13.13 20.23
CA ASN A 55 -5.14 -11.78 20.40
C ASN A 55 -4.87 -11.27 21.84
N ALA A 56 -5.24 -10.01 22.13
CA ALA A 56 -5.07 -9.38 23.43
C ALA A 56 -5.76 -10.16 24.60
N GLU A 57 -6.78 -10.98 24.28
CA GLU A 57 -7.49 -11.83 25.24
C GLU A 57 -6.80 -13.20 25.44
N GLY A 58 -5.68 -13.48 24.78
CA GLY A 58 -4.98 -14.76 24.82
C GLY A 58 -5.65 -15.88 24.00
N LYS A 59 -6.65 -15.57 23.18
CA LYS A 59 -7.29 -16.53 22.28
C LYS A 59 -6.53 -16.61 20.94
N PRO A 60 -6.64 -17.74 20.18
CA PRO A 60 -6.05 -17.83 18.85
C PRO A 60 -6.46 -16.67 17.98
N ASN A 61 -5.48 -15.97 17.39
CA ASN A 61 -5.71 -14.87 16.48
C ASN A 61 -6.04 -15.40 15.07
N MET A 62 -7.00 -14.78 14.41
CA MET A 62 -7.32 -15.12 13.02
C MET A 62 -6.10 -14.84 12.14
N GLU A 63 -5.69 -15.84 11.33
CA GLU A 63 -4.49 -15.76 10.48
C GLU A 63 -3.19 -15.47 11.25
N GLY A 64 -3.12 -15.85 12.54
CA GLY A 64 -1.93 -15.67 13.40
C GLY A 64 -0.69 -16.35 12.85
N GLY A 65 0.48 -15.69 12.99
CA GLY A 65 1.77 -16.15 12.49
C GLY A 65 2.03 -15.86 11.00
N LYS A 66 1.03 -15.41 10.25
CA LYS A 66 1.20 -14.94 8.87
C LYS A 66 1.69 -13.50 8.82
N TRP A 67 2.29 -13.14 7.69
CA TRP A 67 2.59 -11.74 7.38
C TRP A 67 1.35 -11.02 6.87
N ALA A 68 1.26 -9.74 7.17
CA ALA A 68 0.14 -8.88 6.77
C ALA A 68 0.64 -7.48 6.40
N VAL A 69 -0.12 -6.76 5.63
CA VAL A 69 0.04 -5.31 5.53
C VAL A 69 -0.47 -4.68 6.82
N PRO A 70 0.09 -3.55 7.29
CA PRO A 70 -0.48 -2.77 8.39
C PRO A 70 -1.91 -2.37 8.09
N GLY A 71 -2.77 -2.35 9.12
CA GLY A 71 -4.15 -1.93 8.98
C GLY A 71 -5.10 -2.55 9.98
N GLY A 72 -6.25 -1.91 10.14
CA GLY A 72 -7.27 -2.33 11.09
C GLY A 72 -8.66 -1.79 10.78
N PHE A 73 -9.56 -1.94 11.74
CA PHE A 73 -10.94 -1.50 11.60
C PHE A 73 -11.06 0.02 11.70
N VAL A 74 -11.96 0.56 10.90
CA VAL A 74 -12.38 1.97 10.98
C VAL A 74 -13.38 2.12 12.12
N ASP A 75 -13.09 3.00 13.06
CA ASP A 75 -13.95 3.32 14.19
C ASP A 75 -15.13 4.19 13.76
N GLU A 76 -16.21 4.19 14.56
CA GLU A 76 -17.48 4.88 14.25
C GLU A 76 -17.32 6.39 13.96
N ASN A 77 -16.33 7.04 14.58
CA ASN A 77 -16.16 8.49 14.52
C ASN A 77 -14.95 8.94 13.69
N GLU A 78 -14.39 8.07 12.88
CA GLU A 78 -13.27 8.38 11.99
C GLU A 78 -13.56 8.03 10.54
N SER A 79 -12.84 8.64 9.62
CA SER A 79 -12.81 8.23 8.21
C SER A 79 -11.82 7.09 8.00
N ALA A 80 -11.92 6.39 6.86
CA ALA A 80 -10.94 5.37 6.49
C ALA A 80 -9.52 5.94 6.35
N ASP A 81 -9.36 7.20 5.94
CA ASP A 81 -8.06 7.88 5.87
C ASP A 81 -7.50 8.11 7.28
N GLN A 82 -8.32 8.53 8.24
CA GLN A 82 -7.92 8.70 9.65
C GLN A 82 -7.60 7.37 10.32
N ALA A 83 -8.40 6.33 10.05
CA ALA A 83 -8.10 4.98 10.52
C ALA A 83 -6.74 4.49 10.00
N ALA A 84 -6.45 4.73 8.71
CA ALA A 84 -5.16 4.36 8.12
C ALA A 84 -3.98 5.07 8.82
N GLU A 85 -4.10 6.37 9.11
CA GLU A 85 -3.06 7.12 9.83
C GLU A 85 -2.88 6.60 11.27
N ARG A 86 -3.97 6.32 11.99
CA ARG A 86 -3.93 5.78 13.36
C ARG A 86 -3.31 4.38 13.40
N GLU A 87 -3.79 3.46 12.56
CA GLU A 87 -3.28 2.08 12.49
C GLU A 87 -1.80 2.05 12.07
N LEU A 88 -1.40 2.96 11.16
CA LEU A 88 -0.01 3.12 10.78
C LEU A 88 0.87 3.46 11.98
N GLU A 89 0.46 4.44 12.80
CA GLU A 89 1.18 4.83 13.99
C GLU A 89 1.19 3.68 15.04
N GLU A 90 0.04 3.06 15.30
CA GLU A 90 -0.12 2.00 16.29
C GLU A 90 0.70 0.75 15.94
N GLU A 91 0.68 0.30 14.69
CA GLU A 91 1.33 -0.95 14.30
C GLU A 91 2.80 -0.79 13.88
N THR A 92 3.21 0.42 13.47
CA THR A 92 4.56 0.63 12.91
C THR A 92 5.36 1.77 13.55
N SER A 93 4.74 2.59 14.40
CA SER A 93 5.29 3.82 14.96
C SER A 93 5.65 4.89 13.91
N LEU A 94 5.12 4.79 12.70
CA LEU A 94 5.33 5.75 11.62
C LEU A 94 4.19 6.76 11.56
N THR A 95 4.53 8.04 11.35
CA THR A 95 3.57 9.14 11.26
C THR A 95 3.89 10.05 10.08
N ASN A 96 2.90 10.84 9.65
CA ASN A 96 3.05 11.82 8.58
C ASN A 96 3.50 11.21 7.24
N ILE A 97 3.07 9.99 6.94
CA ILE A 97 3.27 9.35 5.65
C ILE A 97 2.07 9.69 4.76
N PRO A 98 2.29 10.32 3.58
CA PRO A 98 1.21 10.56 2.63
C PRO A 98 0.68 9.25 2.05
N LEU A 99 -0.55 8.90 2.39
CA LEU A 99 -1.21 7.67 1.94
C LEU A 99 -2.06 7.93 0.71
N ILE A 100 -1.84 7.19 -0.37
CA ILE A 100 -2.56 7.30 -1.65
C ILE A 100 -3.57 6.15 -1.76
N PRO A 101 -4.89 6.41 -1.83
CA PRO A 101 -5.88 5.36 -1.99
C PRO A 101 -5.78 4.73 -3.39
N PHE A 102 -5.74 3.39 -3.46
CA PHE A 102 -5.64 2.69 -4.75
C PHE A 102 -6.75 1.65 -4.99
N GLY A 103 -7.60 1.42 -4.02
CA GLY A 103 -8.72 0.52 -4.25
C GLY A 103 -9.58 0.22 -3.04
N VAL A 104 -10.70 -0.45 -3.35
CA VAL A 104 -11.57 -1.10 -2.38
C VAL A 104 -11.51 -2.60 -2.62
N PHE A 105 -11.44 -3.35 -1.54
CA PHE A 105 -11.42 -4.81 -1.53
C PHE A 105 -12.68 -5.29 -0.81
N ASP A 106 -13.62 -5.80 -1.57
CA ASP A 106 -14.98 -6.13 -1.13
C ASP A 106 -15.46 -7.50 -1.63
N LYS A 107 -14.53 -8.32 -2.17
CA LYS A 107 -14.85 -9.65 -2.69
C LYS A 107 -15.50 -10.49 -1.58
N PRO A 108 -16.66 -11.12 -1.82
CA PRO A 108 -17.27 -12.00 -0.86
C PRO A 108 -16.32 -13.11 -0.38
N GLY A 109 -16.18 -13.24 0.95
CA GLY A 109 -15.31 -14.24 1.56
C GLY A 109 -13.83 -13.88 1.59
N ARG A 110 -13.46 -12.63 1.31
CA ARG A 110 -12.07 -12.14 1.47
C ARG A 110 -11.56 -12.27 2.90
N ASP A 111 -12.45 -12.11 3.86
CA ASP A 111 -12.18 -12.23 5.28
C ASP A 111 -13.11 -13.28 5.90
N PRO A 112 -12.57 -14.30 6.60
CA PRO A 112 -13.39 -15.36 7.20
C PRO A 112 -14.22 -14.87 8.41
N ARG A 113 -13.94 -13.66 8.96
CA ARG A 113 -14.70 -13.10 10.07
C ARG A 113 -16.10 -12.62 9.69
N GLY A 114 -16.33 -12.33 8.39
CA GLY A 114 -17.63 -11.89 7.90
C GLY A 114 -17.55 -11.09 6.60
N TRP A 115 -18.58 -10.29 6.36
CA TRP A 115 -18.60 -9.34 5.25
C TRP A 115 -17.80 -8.09 5.61
N ILE A 116 -16.51 -8.16 5.41
CA ILE A 116 -15.55 -7.07 5.68
C ILE A 116 -15.17 -6.42 4.36
N ILE A 117 -15.24 -5.10 4.31
CA ILE A 117 -14.78 -4.27 3.20
C ILE A 117 -13.51 -3.56 3.65
N SER A 118 -12.51 -3.47 2.78
CA SER A 118 -11.29 -2.71 3.05
C SER A 118 -11.09 -1.61 2.01
N ARG A 119 -10.73 -0.43 2.47
CA ARG A 119 -10.13 0.63 1.66
C ARG A 119 -8.61 0.54 1.78
N ALA A 120 -7.95 0.34 0.66
CA ALA A 120 -6.51 0.15 0.63
C ALA A 120 -5.77 1.38 0.12
N PHE A 121 -4.63 1.65 0.77
CA PHE A 121 -3.73 2.76 0.49
C PHE A 121 -2.34 2.25 0.18
N TYR A 122 -1.56 3.01 -0.60
CA TYR A 122 -0.13 2.79 -0.68
C TYR A 122 0.65 4.08 -0.41
N ALA A 123 1.91 3.93 -0.05
CA ALA A 123 2.88 5.01 0.00
C ALA A 123 4.23 4.52 -0.52
N ILE A 124 4.92 5.40 -1.22
CA ILE A 124 6.31 5.23 -1.64
C ILE A 124 7.10 6.28 -0.86
N VAL A 125 7.98 5.83 0.05
CA VAL A 125 8.67 6.72 0.96
C VAL A 125 10.19 6.51 0.90
N PRO A 126 11.00 7.54 1.23
CA PRO A 126 12.44 7.37 1.36
C PRO A 126 12.79 6.33 2.43
N PRO A 127 13.90 5.58 2.30
CA PRO A 127 14.30 4.55 3.25
C PRO A 127 14.35 5.04 4.69
N GLU A 128 14.78 6.28 4.92
CA GLU A 128 14.92 6.91 6.24
C GLU A 128 13.57 7.06 6.96
N ALA A 129 12.49 7.21 6.20
CA ALA A 129 11.15 7.28 6.77
C ALA A 129 10.74 5.97 7.47
N LEU A 130 11.27 4.83 7.00
CA LEU A 130 11.00 3.51 7.56
C LEU A 130 12.02 3.06 8.61
N GLU A 131 13.08 3.83 8.90
CA GLU A 131 14.10 3.44 9.88
C GLU A 131 13.58 3.45 11.32
N LYS A 132 12.61 4.30 11.62
CA LYS A 132 12.02 4.45 12.96
C LYS A 132 10.91 3.44 13.26
N ARG A 133 10.63 2.54 12.32
CA ARG A 133 9.57 1.55 12.51
C ARG A 133 9.84 0.65 13.71
N ALA A 134 8.79 0.35 14.45
CA ALA A 134 8.79 -0.61 15.54
C ALA A 134 7.46 -1.37 15.53
N ALA A 135 7.48 -2.65 15.84
CA ALA A 135 6.25 -3.43 15.95
C ALA A 135 5.41 -2.88 17.10
N GLY A 136 4.12 -2.64 16.84
CA GLY A 136 3.14 -2.24 17.83
C GLY A 136 2.62 -3.44 18.65
N ASP A 137 1.59 -3.20 19.46
CA ASP A 137 1.12 -4.15 20.48
C ASP A 137 0.60 -5.48 19.89
N ASP A 138 -0.01 -5.45 18.70
CA ASP A 138 -0.60 -6.62 18.03
C ASP A 138 0.35 -7.30 17.02
N ALA A 139 1.50 -6.72 16.74
CA ALA A 139 2.53 -7.26 15.85
C ALA A 139 3.69 -7.85 16.65
N VAL A 140 4.05 -9.11 16.36
CA VAL A 140 5.20 -9.76 17.00
C VAL A 140 6.52 -9.47 16.29
N ASP A 141 6.45 -8.96 15.06
CA ASP A 141 7.60 -8.63 14.22
C ASP A 141 7.21 -7.65 13.12
N ILE A 142 8.18 -6.91 12.61
CA ILE A 142 8.02 -5.99 11.50
C ILE A 142 9.22 -6.10 10.56
N GLY A 143 9.00 -6.38 9.30
CA GLY A 143 10.04 -6.61 8.30
C GLY A 143 9.90 -5.78 7.04
N LEU A 144 11.05 -5.51 6.41
CA LEU A 144 11.11 -5.03 5.03
C LEU A 144 11.54 -6.18 4.13
N PHE A 145 10.75 -6.46 3.13
CA PHE A 145 10.97 -7.56 2.18
C PHE A 145 11.06 -7.01 0.76
N PRO A 146 11.96 -7.51 -0.09
CA PRO A 146 11.83 -7.27 -1.52
C PRO A 146 10.41 -7.61 -1.99
N MET A 147 9.81 -6.77 -2.84
CA MET A 147 8.42 -6.96 -3.28
C MET A 147 8.19 -8.35 -3.89
N THR A 148 9.15 -8.84 -4.68
CA THR A 148 9.08 -10.17 -5.30
C THR A 148 9.09 -11.31 -4.28
N GLU A 149 9.84 -11.17 -3.19
CA GLU A 149 9.85 -12.15 -2.10
C GLU A 149 8.56 -12.07 -1.27
N ALA A 150 8.07 -10.85 -1.02
CA ALA A 150 6.82 -10.64 -0.27
C ALA A 150 5.62 -11.32 -0.93
N LEU A 151 5.58 -11.39 -2.26
CA LEU A 151 4.52 -12.06 -3.02
C LEU A 151 4.50 -13.58 -2.83
N GLU A 152 5.59 -14.18 -2.34
CA GLU A 152 5.72 -15.61 -2.06
C GLU A 152 5.54 -15.96 -0.57
N LEU A 153 5.41 -14.95 0.30
CA LEU A 153 5.20 -15.17 1.73
C LEU A 153 3.78 -15.69 2.04
N PRO A 154 3.61 -16.39 3.17
CA PRO A 154 2.28 -16.75 3.68
C PRO A 154 1.58 -15.49 4.22
N LEU A 155 0.85 -14.82 3.36
CA LEU A 155 0.12 -13.60 3.71
C LEU A 155 -1.26 -13.93 4.30
N ALA A 156 -1.73 -13.06 5.20
CA ALA A 156 -3.04 -13.14 5.79
C ALA A 156 -4.13 -12.70 4.81
N PHE A 157 -5.33 -13.23 4.96
CA PHE A 157 -6.54 -12.84 4.21
C PHE A 157 -6.30 -12.80 2.69
N ASP A 158 -6.73 -11.71 2.04
CA ASP A 158 -6.50 -11.42 0.62
C ASP A 158 -5.35 -10.42 0.37
N HIS A 159 -4.43 -10.26 1.35
CA HIS A 159 -3.32 -9.31 1.25
C HIS A 159 -2.39 -9.61 0.07
N LEU A 160 -2.31 -10.85 -0.42
CA LEU A 160 -1.61 -11.16 -1.67
C LEU A 160 -2.23 -10.43 -2.88
N ASP A 161 -3.57 -10.38 -2.95
CA ASP A 161 -4.27 -9.67 -4.03
C ASP A 161 -4.07 -8.16 -3.89
N MET A 162 -4.04 -7.63 -2.66
CA MET A 162 -3.71 -6.23 -2.38
C MET A 162 -2.29 -5.89 -2.84
N LEU A 163 -1.28 -6.72 -2.49
CA LEU A 163 0.11 -6.52 -2.91
C LEU A 163 0.25 -6.50 -4.43
N LYS A 164 -0.37 -7.45 -5.12
CA LYS A 164 -0.34 -7.52 -6.60
C LYS A 164 -0.91 -6.27 -7.24
N LYS A 165 -2.02 -5.76 -6.71
CA LYS A 165 -2.67 -4.55 -7.22
C LYS A 165 -1.84 -3.30 -6.91
N ALA A 166 -1.30 -3.19 -5.68
CA ALA A 166 -0.41 -2.10 -5.29
C ALA A 166 0.87 -2.09 -6.13
N PHE A 167 1.48 -3.25 -6.38
CA PHE A 167 2.67 -3.34 -7.23
C PHE A 167 2.39 -2.86 -8.66
N SER A 168 1.17 -3.08 -9.18
CA SER A 168 0.77 -2.49 -10.47
C SER A 168 0.68 -0.98 -10.40
N ALA A 169 0.00 -0.44 -9.37
CA ALA A 169 -0.16 1.01 -9.20
C ALA A 169 1.19 1.71 -9.01
N ILE A 170 2.09 1.15 -8.20
CA ILE A 170 3.45 1.66 -7.98
C ILE A 170 4.29 1.58 -9.27
N THR A 171 4.15 0.49 -10.03
CA THR A 171 4.80 0.37 -11.35
C THR A 171 4.35 1.48 -12.30
N GLU A 172 3.05 1.74 -12.38
CA GLU A 172 2.49 2.84 -13.17
C GLU A 172 2.97 4.20 -12.67
N GLU A 173 3.02 4.41 -11.37
CA GLU A 173 3.54 5.64 -10.74
C GLU A 173 4.98 5.91 -11.17
N PHE A 174 5.87 4.90 -11.07
CA PHE A 174 7.28 5.04 -11.45
C PHE A 174 7.49 5.23 -12.96
N LEU A 175 6.63 4.66 -13.79
CA LEU A 175 6.77 4.76 -15.26
C LEU A 175 6.12 6.03 -15.83
N LEU A 176 5.05 6.52 -15.22
CA LEU A 176 4.23 7.61 -15.78
C LEU A 176 4.44 8.95 -15.08
N THR A 177 5.16 8.97 -13.95
CA THR A 177 5.43 10.19 -13.18
C THR A 177 6.92 10.33 -12.88
N THR A 178 7.26 11.36 -12.11
CA THR A 178 8.64 11.59 -11.65
C THR A 178 8.92 10.97 -10.27
N ALA A 179 8.05 10.12 -9.73
CA ALA A 179 8.19 9.55 -8.39
C ALA A 179 9.49 8.75 -8.20
N ILE A 180 10.01 8.10 -9.25
CA ILE A 180 11.30 7.40 -9.19
C ILE A 180 12.48 8.34 -8.90
N ARG A 181 12.33 9.64 -9.18
CA ARG A 181 13.35 10.67 -8.98
C ARG A 181 13.84 10.77 -7.54
N ASP A 182 12.96 10.51 -6.58
CA ASP A 182 13.26 10.58 -5.15
C ASP A 182 14.28 9.51 -4.70
N PHE A 183 14.54 8.52 -5.55
CA PHE A 183 15.47 7.42 -5.31
C PHE A 183 16.73 7.48 -6.19
N LEU A 184 16.91 8.57 -6.90
CA LEU A 184 18.06 8.81 -7.77
C LEU A 184 18.86 10.03 -7.27
N PRO A 185 20.18 10.09 -7.50
CA PRO A 185 20.97 11.29 -7.25
C PRO A 185 20.50 12.45 -8.15
N GLU A 186 20.96 13.67 -7.86
CA GLU A 186 20.58 14.88 -8.62
C GLU A 186 20.88 14.76 -10.12
N THR A 187 21.98 14.10 -10.44
CA THR A 187 22.33 13.69 -11.80
C THR A 187 22.63 12.18 -11.78
N PHE A 188 22.18 11.46 -12.78
CA PHE A 188 22.31 10.01 -12.86
C PHE A 188 22.57 9.54 -14.29
N SER A 189 23.17 8.36 -14.45
CA SER A 189 23.33 7.74 -15.75
C SER A 189 22.05 7.04 -16.20
N ALA A 190 21.92 6.85 -17.51
CA ALA A 190 20.82 6.08 -18.10
C ALA A 190 20.76 4.64 -17.53
N GLU A 191 21.92 4.03 -17.30
CA GLU A 191 22.03 2.68 -16.72
C GLU A 191 21.47 2.65 -15.28
N LEU A 192 21.78 3.67 -14.46
CA LEU A 192 21.24 3.74 -13.10
C LEU A 192 19.72 3.91 -13.09
N LEU A 193 19.19 4.74 -13.99
CA LEU A 193 17.74 4.87 -14.15
C LEU A 193 17.11 3.53 -14.54
N TYR A 194 17.66 2.85 -15.56
CA TYR A 194 17.18 1.55 -15.99
C TYR A 194 17.19 0.53 -14.85
N GLN A 195 18.32 0.39 -14.16
CA GLN A 195 18.47 -0.55 -13.04
C GLN A 195 17.49 -0.25 -11.91
N THR A 196 17.24 1.03 -11.63
CA THR A 196 16.28 1.44 -10.59
C THR A 196 14.84 1.12 -11.01
N LEU A 197 14.47 1.42 -12.24
CA LEU A 197 13.16 1.06 -12.77
C LEU A 197 12.96 -0.46 -12.84
N ASP A 198 13.96 -1.22 -13.33
CA ASP A 198 13.89 -2.68 -13.45
C ASP A 198 13.72 -3.35 -12.08
N GLY A 199 14.45 -2.88 -11.06
CA GLY A 199 14.34 -3.42 -9.70
C GLY A 199 13.10 -2.97 -8.92
N CYS A 200 12.40 -1.92 -9.40
CA CYS A 200 11.27 -1.32 -8.68
C CYS A 200 9.92 -1.50 -9.38
N THR A 201 9.90 -2.04 -10.59
CA THR A 201 8.67 -2.29 -11.36
C THR A 201 8.41 -3.79 -11.51
N LYS A 202 7.25 -4.12 -12.05
CA LYS A 202 6.91 -5.52 -12.33
C LYS A 202 7.88 -6.13 -13.35
N PRO A 203 8.36 -7.35 -13.10
CA PRO A 203 9.26 -8.02 -14.04
C PRO A 203 8.68 -8.11 -15.44
N GLY A 204 9.52 -7.78 -16.45
CA GLY A 204 9.15 -7.86 -17.85
C GLY A 204 8.24 -6.74 -18.36
N ILE A 205 8.06 -5.67 -17.60
CA ILE A 205 7.30 -4.48 -18.05
C ILE A 205 8.19 -3.51 -18.85
N LEU A 206 9.47 -3.44 -18.51
CA LEU A 206 10.44 -2.64 -19.26
C LEU A 206 10.90 -3.39 -20.51
N PRO A 207 11.27 -2.68 -21.58
CA PRO A 207 12.07 -3.25 -22.67
C PRO A 207 13.41 -3.75 -22.13
N ASP A 208 14.18 -4.47 -22.95
CA ASP A 208 15.56 -4.77 -22.56
C ASP A 208 16.41 -3.49 -22.46
N GLU A 209 17.56 -3.61 -21.78
CA GLU A 209 18.42 -2.46 -21.50
C GLU A 209 18.89 -1.73 -22.76
N VAL A 210 19.17 -2.46 -23.83
CA VAL A 210 19.64 -1.88 -25.11
C VAL A 210 18.52 -1.04 -25.74
N GLU A 211 17.33 -1.59 -25.85
CA GLU A 211 16.15 -0.89 -26.38
C GLU A 211 15.77 0.31 -25.49
N PHE A 212 15.90 0.19 -24.17
CA PHE A 212 15.67 1.31 -23.24
C PHE A 212 16.67 2.45 -23.52
N MET A 213 17.97 2.14 -23.63
CA MET A 213 19.02 3.14 -23.89
C MET A 213 18.83 3.85 -25.23
N GLU A 214 18.39 3.14 -26.26
CA GLU A 214 18.12 3.74 -27.57
C GLU A 214 16.93 4.72 -27.53
N ASN A 215 16.02 4.57 -26.58
CA ASN A 215 14.79 5.35 -26.50
C ASN A 215 14.75 6.35 -25.33
N ILE A 216 15.76 6.39 -24.47
CA ILE A 216 15.75 7.23 -23.26
C ILE A 216 15.57 8.73 -23.56
N GLU A 217 16.08 9.22 -24.67
CA GLU A 217 15.98 10.63 -25.08
C GLU A 217 14.54 11.06 -25.43
N TYR A 218 13.63 10.11 -25.62
CA TYR A 218 12.22 10.39 -25.86
C TYR A 218 11.38 10.48 -24.58
N LEU A 219 11.96 10.25 -23.38
CA LEU A 219 11.26 10.41 -22.13
C LEU A 219 11.08 11.92 -21.82
N PRO A 220 9.84 12.44 -21.77
CA PRO A 220 9.59 13.88 -21.81
C PRO A 220 9.95 14.62 -20.50
N TYR A 221 10.30 13.89 -19.45
CA TYR A 221 10.65 14.42 -18.13
C TYR A 221 12.15 14.31 -17.83
N LEU A 222 12.97 13.88 -18.79
CA LEU A 222 14.43 13.85 -18.67
C LEU A 222 15.07 15.02 -19.40
N GLU A 223 16.03 15.64 -18.75
CA GLU A 223 16.91 16.66 -19.35
C GLU A 223 18.34 16.14 -19.35
N LYS A 224 18.98 16.13 -20.49
CA LYS A 224 20.35 15.66 -20.63
C LYS A 224 21.34 16.75 -20.27
N VAL A 225 22.24 16.48 -19.33
CA VAL A 225 23.33 17.37 -18.90
C VAL A 225 24.67 16.70 -19.17
N GLY A 226 25.28 16.94 -20.32
CA GLY A 226 26.47 16.23 -20.76
C GLY A 226 26.16 14.76 -21.12
N GLU A 227 26.77 13.82 -20.41
CA GLU A 227 26.50 12.37 -20.53
C GLU A 227 25.52 11.85 -19.49
N LEU A 228 24.99 12.73 -18.61
CA LEU A 228 24.06 12.40 -17.52
C LEU A 228 22.66 12.98 -17.77
N TYR A 229 21.72 12.57 -16.95
CA TYR A 229 20.36 13.05 -16.89
C TYR A 229 20.01 13.62 -15.52
#